data_4f02e1c8bfff537d0bdb617042f88328
#
_entry.id   4f02e1c8bfff537d0bdb617042f88328
#
_cell.length_a   1.000
_cell.length_b   1.000
_cell.length_c   1.000
_cell.angle_alpha   90.00
_cell.angle_beta   90.00
_cell.angle_gamma   90.00
#
_symmetry.space_group_name_H-M   'P 1'
#
loop_
_entity.id
_entity.type
_entity.pdbx_description
1 polymer ?
#
loop_
_entity_poly.entity_id
_entity_poly.type
_entity_poly.pdbx_seq_one_letter_code
_entity_poly.pdbx_strand_id
1 'polypeptide(L)'
;DPVTGVVSTTLVDSIMTQNANPGGTTLTIAGNISIAGTLADNNGNIGVLGKVLTSTGAGIVWDDSPQSGTFIFTQGVAATTWNITHNLGKFPSITVIDTGNTVVTGEYNYTSNINVILTFSAGFAGKAYLN
;
A
#
# COMPACT_ATOMS: atom_id res chain seq x y z
N ASP A 1 -9.89 -12.95 40.03
CA ASP A 1 -9.50 -13.49 41.34
C ASP A 1 -8.21 -14.28 41.19
N PRO A 2 -7.12 -13.85 41.83
CA PRO A 2 -5.83 -14.54 41.73
C PRO A 2 -5.82 -15.92 42.37
N VAL A 3 -6.80 -16.28 43.18
CA VAL A 3 -6.88 -17.57 43.90
C VAL A 3 -7.71 -18.60 43.12
N THR A 4 -8.71 -18.19 42.37
CA THR A 4 -9.64 -19.12 41.68
C THR A 4 -9.40 -19.21 40.18
N GLY A 5 -8.50 -18.42 39.65
CA GLY A 5 -8.28 -18.38 38.21
C GLY A 5 -9.50 -17.95 37.38
N VAL A 6 -10.50 -17.35 38.03
CA VAL A 6 -11.67 -16.84 37.32
C VAL A 6 -11.26 -15.60 36.52
N VAL A 7 -11.20 -15.77 35.22
CA VAL A 7 -11.02 -14.66 34.28
C VAL A 7 -12.34 -13.93 34.17
N SER A 8 -12.37 -12.64 34.48
CA SER A 8 -13.54 -11.83 34.19
C SER A 8 -13.82 -11.87 32.68
N THR A 9 -15.00 -12.35 32.31
CA THR A 9 -15.44 -12.38 30.90
C THR A 9 -15.95 -11.04 30.41
N THR A 10 -16.00 -10.03 31.28
CA THR A 10 -16.49 -8.69 30.94
C THR A 10 -15.51 -7.65 31.47
N LEU A 11 -14.76 -7.02 30.59
CA LEU A 11 -13.96 -5.83 30.86
C LEU A 11 -14.89 -4.61 30.66
N VAL A 12 -15.63 -4.22 31.69
CA VAL A 12 -16.47 -3.01 31.68
C VAL A 12 -15.58 -1.88 32.17
N ASP A 13 -15.43 -0.83 31.38
CA ASP A 13 -14.64 0.39 31.71
C ASP A 13 -13.15 0.16 32.01
N SER A 14 -12.57 -0.91 31.52
CA SER A 14 -11.15 -1.15 31.72
C SER A 14 -10.32 -0.50 30.62
N ILE A 15 -9.68 0.60 30.93
CA ILE A 15 -8.49 1.02 30.21
C ILE A 15 -7.38 0.00 30.57
N MET A 16 -6.99 -0.83 29.64
CA MET A 16 -5.79 -1.64 29.79
C MET A 16 -4.56 -0.74 29.73
N THR A 17 -4.23 -0.14 30.86
CA THR A 17 -2.96 0.55 31.02
C THR A 17 -1.91 -0.48 31.40
N GLN A 18 -1.00 -0.74 30.49
CA GLN A 18 0.15 -1.55 30.79
C GLN A 18 1.30 -0.64 31.23
N ASN A 19 1.75 -0.80 32.47
CA ASN A 19 2.97 -0.17 32.93
C ASN A 19 4.17 -0.73 32.15
N ALA A 20 4.95 0.17 31.57
CA ALA A 20 6.17 -0.17 30.89
C ALA A 20 7.10 -1.00 31.79
N ASN A 21 7.24 -2.27 31.49
CA ASN A 21 8.30 -3.08 32.05
C ASN A 21 9.46 -3.06 31.03
N PRO A 22 10.72 -2.89 31.45
CA PRO A 22 11.87 -2.78 30.54
C PRO A 22 12.10 -3.99 29.62
N GLY A 23 11.31 -5.04 29.77
CA GLY A 23 11.39 -6.26 28.95
C GLY A 23 10.33 -6.39 27.82
N GLY A 24 9.53 -5.35 27.60
CA GLY A 24 8.42 -5.41 26.62
C GLY A 24 7.31 -6.36 27.07
N THR A 25 6.11 -5.86 27.20
CA THR A 25 4.94 -6.65 27.58
C THR A 25 4.10 -6.97 26.37
N THR A 26 3.85 -8.24 26.17
CA THR A 26 3.00 -8.73 25.07
C THR A 26 1.62 -9.06 25.63
N LEU A 27 0.57 -8.52 25.02
CA LEU A 27 -0.78 -9.01 25.21
C LEU A 27 -1.01 -10.20 24.30
N THR A 28 -1.14 -11.39 24.87
CA THR A 28 -1.47 -12.61 24.11
C THR A 28 -2.96 -12.87 24.20
N ILE A 29 -3.64 -12.96 23.06
CA ILE A 29 -5.05 -13.31 22.97
C ILE A 29 -5.14 -14.66 22.24
N ALA A 30 -5.54 -15.70 22.98
CA ALA A 30 -5.73 -17.04 22.43
C ALA A 30 -7.15 -17.16 21.84
N GLY A 31 -7.45 -16.44 20.78
CA GLY A 31 -8.78 -16.40 20.17
C GLY A 31 -8.91 -15.26 19.16
N ASN A 32 -10.12 -14.97 18.78
CA ASN A 32 -10.44 -13.90 17.86
C ASN A 32 -10.56 -12.55 18.58
N ILE A 33 -10.12 -11.48 17.92
CA ILE A 33 -10.34 -10.11 18.35
C ILE A 33 -11.46 -9.51 17.50
N SER A 34 -12.52 -9.02 18.13
CA SER A 34 -13.56 -8.22 17.48
C SER A 34 -13.43 -6.78 17.93
N ILE A 35 -13.21 -5.87 17.00
CA ILE A 35 -13.09 -4.43 17.26
C ILE A 35 -14.33 -3.77 16.71
N ALA A 36 -15.23 -3.31 17.59
CA ALA A 36 -16.45 -2.60 17.21
C ALA A 36 -16.22 -1.13 16.88
N GLY A 37 -15.04 -0.60 17.15
CA GLY A 37 -14.62 0.77 16.90
C GLY A 37 -13.49 0.85 15.88
N THR A 38 -12.62 1.81 16.06
CA THR A 38 -11.45 2.04 15.24
C THR A 38 -10.18 1.53 15.92
N LEU A 39 -9.23 1.05 15.11
CA LEU A 39 -7.89 0.73 15.59
C LEU A 39 -6.97 1.91 15.28
N ALA A 40 -6.35 2.48 16.31
CA ALA A 40 -5.36 3.54 16.17
C ALA A 40 -3.94 2.94 16.00
N ASP A 41 -3.11 3.61 15.21
CA ASP A 41 -1.69 3.32 15.09
C ASP A 41 -0.89 3.86 16.31
N ASN A 42 0.43 3.70 16.32
CA ASN A 42 1.26 4.19 17.42
C ASN A 42 1.35 5.72 17.53
N ASN A 43 0.83 6.46 16.54
CA ASN A 43 0.71 7.92 16.58
C ASN A 43 -0.71 8.39 16.94
N GLY A 44 -1.62 7.45 17.21
CA GLY A 44 -3.02 7.74 17.51
C GLY A 44 -3.89 7.97 16.29
N ASN A 45 -3.39 7.75 15.07
CA ASN A 45 -4.20 7.89 13.86
C ASN A 45 -5.09 6.67 13.66
N ILE A 46 -6.32 6.90 13.24
CA ILE A 46 -7.24 5.85 12.81
C ILE A 46 -7.16 5.68 11.29
N GLY A 47 -7.17 4.44 10.84
CA GLY A 47 -7.16 4.17 9.41
C GLY A 47 -8.41 4.67 8.70
N VAL A 48 -8.23 5.17 7.49
CA VAL A 48 -9.31 5.53 6.58
C VAL A 48 -9.39 4.52 5.43
N LEU A 49 -10.47 4.55 4.66
CA LEU A 49 -10.67 3.65 3.54
C LEU A 49 -9.44 3.63 2.59
N GLY A 50 -8.94 2.44 2.30
CA GLY A 50 -7.79 2.23 1.42
C GLY A 50 -6.44 2.17 2.12
N LYS A 51 -6.37 2.47 3.42
CA LYS A 51 -5.15 2.33 4.21
C LYS A 51 -4.99 0.91 4.76
N VAL A 52 -3.75 0.48 4.91
CA VAL A 52 -3.36 -0.77 5.55
C VAL A 52 -2.46 -0.51 6.75
N LEU A 53 -2.53 -1.41 7.73
CA LEU A 53 -1.66 -1.32 8.90
C LEU A 53 -0.29 -1.90 8.54
N THR A 54 0.73 -1.05 8.56
CA THR A 54 2.10 -1.41 8.15
C THR A 54 3.04 -1.34 9.33
N SER A 55 3.96 -2.30 9.45
CA SER A 55 5.03 -2.28 10.43
C SER A 55 6.18 -1.38 9.97
N THR A 56 6.61 -0.49 10.86
CA THR A 56 7.78 0.39 10.63
C THR A 56 9.07 -0.15 11.24
N GLY A 57 9.02 -1.31 11.88
CA GLY A 57 10.13 -1.83 12.70
C GLY A 57 10.18 -1.25 14.13
N ALA A 58 9.57 -0.09 14.36
CA ALA A 58 9.46 0.55 15.68
C ALA A 58 8.00 0.61 16.17
N GLY A 59 7.04 0.28 15.33
CA GLY A 59 5.62 0.30 15.63
C GLY A 59 4.79 0.00 14.41
N ILE A 60 3.54 0.38 14.44
CA ILE A 60 2.58 0.23 13.34
C ILE A 60 2.03 1.59 12.94
N VAL A 61 1.82 1.79 11.63
CA VAL A 61 1.21 2.99 11.08
C VAL A 61 0.16 2.61 10.02
N TRP A 62 -0.85 3.45 9.85
CA TRP A 62 -1.76 3.35 8.73
C TRP A 62 -1.10 4.01 7.50
N ASP A 63 -0.78 3.22 6.50
CA ASP A 63 -0.13 3.66 5.27
C ASP A 63 -0.97 3.33 4.05
N ASP A 64 -0.61 3.89 2.91
CA ASP A 64 -1.23 3.48 1.66
C ASP A 64 -1.00 1.99 1.45
N SER A 65 -2.05 1.29 1.01
CA SER A 65 -1.89 -0.08 0.58
C SER A 65 -0.74 -0.12 -0.42
N PRO A 66 0.28 -0.98 -0.24
CA PRO A 66 1.31 -1.14 -1.25
C PRO A 66 0.56 -1.32 -2.55
N GLN A 67 0.70 -0.39 -3.45
CA GLN A 67 0.05 -0.48 -4.74
C GLN A 67 0.59 -1.77 -5.39
N SER A 68 -0.12 -2.88 -5.22
CA SER A 68 -0.07 -3.95 -6.21
C SER A 68 -0.71 -3.39 -7.47
N GLY A 69 -0.32 -2.13 -7.78
CA GLY A 69 -1.06 -1.28 -8.64
C GLY A 69 -0.46 -1.26 -10.00
N THR A 70 -1.32 -1.37 -10.93
CA THR A 70 -1.12 -0.87 -12.27
C THR A 70 -1.03 0.65 -12.19
N PHE A 71 0.13 1.21 -12.52
CA PHE A 71 0.25 2.63 -12.80
C PHE A 71 -0.24 2.86 -14.24
N ILE A 72 -1.17 3.79 -14.42
CA ILE A 72 -1.72 4.13 -15.74
C ILE A 72 -1.20 5.50 -16.15
N PHE A 73 -0.39 5.52 -17.19
CA PHE A 73 0.04 6.75 -17.85
C PHE A 73 -0.88 7.05 -19.02
N THR A 74 -1.28 8.32 -19.20
CA THR A 74 -2.10 8.75 -20.34
C THR A 74 -1.32 9.78 -21.17
N GLN A 75 -1.08 9.45 -22.43
CA GLN A 75 -0.52 10.35 -23.43
C GLN A 75 -1.66 10.93 -24.24
N GLY A 76 -2.05 12.18 -23.91
CA GLY A 76 -3.21 12.83 -24.55
C GLY A 76 -2.91 13.44 -25.92
N VAL A 77 -1.64 13.69 -26.24
CA VAL A 77 -1.20 14.28 -27.52
C VAL A 77 -0.28 13.27 -28.20
N ALA A 78 -0.44 13.09 -29.51
CA ALA A 78 0.39 12.17 -30.29
C ALA A 78 1.89 12.48 -30.13
N ALA A 79 2.66 11.50 -29.69
CA ALA A 79 4.11 11.61 -29.49
C ALA A 79 4.78 10.28 -29.78
N THR A 80 6.01 10.33 -30.30
CA THR A 80 6.86 9.15 -30.54
C THR A 80 7.63 8.73 -29.30
N THR A 81 7.78 9.64 -28.32
CA THR A 81 8.51 9.37 -27.08
C THR A 81 7.64 9.73 -25.88
N TRP A 82 7.48 8.78 -24.96
CA TRP A 82 6.73 8.98 -23.72
C TRP A 82 7.69 8.85 -22.54
N ASN A 83 7.86 9.93 -21.78
CA ASN A 83 8.64 9.93 -20.55
C ASN A 83 7.70 9.68 -19.37
N ILE A 84 7.85 8.56 -18.68
CA ILE A 84 6.94 8.12 -17.65
C ILE A 84 7.67 8.04 -16.31
N THR A 85 7.19 8.78 -15.33
CA THR A 85 7.56 8.63 -13.92
C THR A 85 6.43 7.89 -13.21
N HIS A 86 6.65 6.62 -12.85
CA HIS A 86 5.62 5.75 -12.30
C HIS A 86 5.72 5.54 -10.78
N ASN A 87 6.87 5.83 -10.17
CA ASN A 87 7.11 5.71 -8.72
C ASN A 87 6.78 4.33 -8.10
N LEU A 88 6.79 3.25 -8.90
CA LEU A 88 6.48 1.90 -8.43
C LEU A 88 7.62 1.25 -7.64
N GLY A 89 8.83 1.85 -7.66
CA GLY A 89 10.01 1.30 -6.99
C GLY A 89 10.53 -0.02 -7.56
N LYS A 90 10.07 -0.40 -8.75
CA LYS A 90 10.43 -1.64 -9.46
C LYS A 90 10.48 -1.41 -10.97
N PHE A 91 10.98 -2.38 -11.72
CA PHE A 91 10.89 -2.40 -13.18
C PHE A 91 9.58 -3.10 -13.60
N PRO A 92 8.52 -2.36 -13.94
CA PRO A 92 7.21 -2.93 -14.21
C PRO A 92 7.13 -3.57 -15.59
N SER A 93 6.24 -4.55 -15.76
CA SER A 93 5.77 -4.96 -17.08
C SER A 93 4.93 -3.85 -17.69
N ILE A 94 5.06 -3.59 -18.98
CA ILE A 94 4.39 -2.48 -19.64
C ILE A 94 3.56 -2.99 -20.81
N THR A 95 2.30 -2.58 -20.84
CA THR A 95 1.41 -2.75 -21.99
C THR A 95 0.94 -1.38 -22.45
N VAL A 96 1.14 -1.08 -23.72
CA VAL A 96 0.72 0.18 -24.33
C VAL A 96 -0.45 -0.06 -25.28
N ILE A 97 -1.45 0.79 -25.21
CA ILE A 97 -2.58 0.80 -26.16
C ILE A 97 -2.76 2.19 -26.75
N ASP A 98 -3.19 2.23 -27.99
CA ASP A 98 -3.61 3.46 -28.66
C ASP A 98 -5.04 3.89 -28.23
N THR A 99 -5.55 4.98 -28.79
CA THR A 99 -6.92 5.46 -28.52
C THR A 99 -8.01 4.53 -29.04
N GLY A 100 -7.68 3.60 -29.93
CA GLY A 100 -8.57 2.55 -30.43
C GLY A 100 -8.53 1.27 -29.58
N ASN A 101 -7.79 1.27 -28.45
CA ASN A 101 -7.52 0.12 -27.59
C ASN A 101 -6.71 -1.01 -28.27
N THR A 102 -5.95 -0.68 -29.30
CA THR A 102 -5.04 -1.62 -29.95
C THR A 102 -3.69 -1.60 -29.26
N VAL A 103 -3.11 -2.78 -28.96
CA VAL A 103 -1.78 -2.87 -28.35
C VAL A 103 -0.73 -2.40 -29.33
N VAL A 104 0.12 -1.48 -28.89
CA VAL A 104 1.26 -0.95 -29.63
C VAL A 104 2.55 -1.37 -28.95
N THR A 105 3.47 -1.88 -29.74
CA THR A 105 4.82 -2.24 -29.27
C THR A 105 5.83 -1.17 -29.63
N GLY A 106 6.77 -0.94 -28.72
CA GLY A 106 7.88 0.00 -28.91
C GLY A 106 9.12 -0.46 -28.19
N GLU A 107 10.10 0.39 -28.14
CA GLU A 107 11.31 0.20 -27.35
C GLU A 107 11.09 0.81 -25.96
N TYR A 108 11.42 0.04 -24.90
CA TYR A 108 11.25 0.45 -23.51
C TYR A 108 12.60 0.52 -22.83
N ASN A 109 13.00 1.72 -22.40
CA ASN A 109 14.25 1.97 -21.71
C ASN A 109 13.97 2.40 -20.26
N TYR A 110 14.23 1.52 -19.31
CA TYR A 110 14.14 1.83 -17.88
C TYR A 110 15.36 2.64 -17.44
N THR A 111 15.17 3.91 -17.19
CA THR A 111 16.25 4.80 -16.71
C THR A 111 16.48 4.67 -15.21
N SER A 112 15.48 4.20 -14.46
CA SER A 112 15.55 3.86 -13.03
C SER A 112 14.37 2.97 -12.63
N ASN A 113 14.31 2.54 -11.37
CA ASN A 113 13.18 1.79 -10.81
C ASN A 113 11.88 2.63 -10.63
N ILE A 114 11.92 3.90 -10.99
CA ILE A 114 10.76 4.81 -10.94
C ILE A 114 10.48 5.51 -12.27
N ASN A 115 11.37 5.39 -13.26
CA ASN A 115 11.25 6.06 -14.55
C ASN A 115 11.50 5.12 -15.72
N VAL A 116 10.73 5.28 -16.78
CA VAL A 116 10.89 4.58 -18.05
C VAL A 116 10.62 5.52 -19.22
N ILE A 117 11.36 5.33 -20.31
CA ILE A 117 11.15 6.03 -21.58
C ILE A 117 10.64 5.01 -22.59
N LEU A 118 9.50 5.28 -23.20
CA LEU A 118 8.95 4.47 -24.29
C LEU A 118 9.18 5.21 -25.62
N THR A 119 9.66 4.49 -26.62
CA THR A 119 9.90 5.04 -27.96
C THR A 119 9.18 4.22 -29.00
N PHE A 120 8.49 4.89 -29.92
CA PHE A 120 7.68 4.29 -30.97
C PHE A 120 8.09 4.80 -32.33
N SER A 121 7.84 4.00 -33.37
CA SER A 121 8.16 4.35 -34.76
C SER A 121 7.28 5.47 -35.32
N ALA A 122 6.08 5.68 -34.78
CA ALA A 122 5.16 6.73 -35.15
C ALA A 122 4.52 7.36 -33.90
N GLY A 123 4.20 8.64 -33.97
CA GLY A 123 3.53 9.34 -32.88
C GLY A 123 2.06 8.98 -32.80
N PHE A 124 1.60 8.64 -31.59
CA PHE A 124 0.19 8.40 -31.31
C PHE A 124 -0.17 8.85 -29.88
N ALA A 125 -1.45 8.96 -29.60
CA ALA A 125 -2.00 9.17 -28.27
C ALA A 125 -2.57 7.86 -27.74
N GLY A 126 -2.54 7.65 -26.42
CA GLY A 126 -3.00 6.40 -25.82
C GLY A 126 -2.66 6.28 -24.34
N LYS A 127 -2.54 5.05 -23.86
CA LYS A 127 -2.24 4.75 -22.47
C LYS A 127 -1.16 3.67 -22.35
N ALA A 128 -0.35 3.78 -21.30
CA ALA A 128 0.56 2.73 -20.86
C ALA A 128 0.11 2.23 -19.48
N TYR A 129 0.00 0.91 -19.36
CA TYR A 129 -0.30 0.20 -18.11
C TYR A 129 1.00 -0.43 -17.62
N LEU A 130 1.43 -0.05 -16.41
CA LEU A 130 2.67 -0.51 -15.80
C LEU A 130 2.32 -1.33 -14.54
N ASN A 131 2.67 -2.63 -14.52
CA ASN A 131 2.29 -3.59 -13.47
C ASN A 131 3.49 -4.13 -12.68
#